data_2b579e116d75b124598d50116aecea8d
#
_entry.id   2b579e116d75b124598d50116aecea8d
#
_cell.length_a   1.000
_cell.length_b   1.000
_cell.length_c   1.000
_cell.angle_alpha   90.00
_cell.angle_beta   90.00
_cell.angle_gamma   90.00
#
_symmetry.space_group_name_H-M   'P 1'
#
loop_
_entity.id
_entity.type
_entity.pdbx_description
1 polymer ?
#
loop_
_entity_poly.entity_id
_entity_poly.type
_entity_poly.pdbx_seq_one_letter_code
_entity_poly.pdbx_strand_id
1 'polypeptide(L)'
;SAASDVYKRQEGYIVTMPDKEGNRGAFGSGHVEGRQSLDGIRATLAFDKLGLSKDTRVAGHGYSGGGIQIGWAASLKKTYAPELNVVGWSAGGVPSNLTALIEKINGSPFAGFVVAGLTGVSSTYPEVKEYMEKVFTKQGLEDMEFPKKFCSTGIVLRFLFKDFFAKDFSKVGDRYLYEPVVRNMLEKLTMGTNPDYTPDAPMLLMQAKNDEVAPYEAVKKTYDSWCQEGAQVHLVTLNNPLSGHASTTVTSSVPGFLWVRDRLQGKPAESGCHENKNFDVGINTNALGEDFKGILGILQGFLGDKIGPNDEYLIDWFKKQK
;
A
#
# COMPACT_ATOMS: atom_id res chain seq x y z
N SER A 1 -0.96 -6.30 8.17
CA SER A 1 -0.54 -6.44 9.59
C SER A 1 -0.61 -7.89 9.99
N ALA A 2 0.17 -8.32 10.98
CA ALA A 2 0.18 -9.70 11.47
C ALA A 2 -1.23 -10.25 11.77
N ALA A 3 -2.13 -9.43 12.29
CA ALA A 3 -3.50 -9.83 12.61
C ALA A 3 -4.33 -10.19 11.37
N SER A 4 -4.23 -9.43 10.27
CA SER A 4 -4.93 -9.79 9.03
C SER A 4 -4.42 -11.09 8.40
N ASP A 5 -3.17 -11.44 8.68
CA ASP A 5 -2.53 -12.64 8.14
C ASP A 5 -2.89 -13.89 8.94
N VAL A 6 -3.15 -13.74 10.25
CA VAL A 6 -3.70 -14.83 11.09
C VAL A 6 -5.04 -15.29 10.55
N TYR A 7 -5.95 -14.36 10.25
CA TYR A 7 -7.27 -14.70 9.70
C TYR A 7 -7.17 -15.47 8.36
N LYS A 8 -6.34 -15.00 7.43
CA LYS A 8 -6.15 -15.67 6.14
C LYS A 8 -5.60 -17.10 6.30
N ARG A 9 -4.68 -17.30 7.25
CA ARG A 9 -4.14 -18.64 7.56
C ARG A 9 -5.16 -19.54 8.23
N GLN A 10 -6.06 -19.02 9.06
CA GLN A 10 -7.16 -19.78 9.65
C GLN A 10 -8.13 -20.30 8.59
N GLU A 11 -8.31 -19.55 7.49
CA GLU A 11 -9.09 -19.96 6.31
C GLU A 11 -8.33 -20.99 5.43
N GLY A 12 -7.14 -21.46 5.83
CA GLY A 12 -6.36 -22.47 5.13
C GLY A 12 -5.46 -21.93 4.01
N TYR A 13 -5.26 -20.62 3.89
CA TYR A 13 -4.38 -20.04 2.89
C TYR A 13 -2.93 -19.94 3.36
N ILE A 14 -2.00 -20.17 2.44
CA ILE A 14 -0.60 -19.79 2.62
C ILE A 14 -0.49 -18.28 2.37
N VAL A 15 0.09 -17.59 3.34
CA VAL A 15 0.26 -16.12 3.25
C VAL A 15 1.74 -15.80 3.19
N THR A 16 2.13 -15.03 2.17
CA THR A 16 3.47 -14.46 2.05
C THR A 16 3.41 -12.94 2.14
N MET A 17 4.38 -12.36 2.85
CA MET A 17 4.55 -10.91 2.98
C MET A 17 6.01 -10.58 2.63
N PRO A 18 6.31 -10.32 1.36
CA PRO A 18 7.64 -9.89 0.97
C PRO A 18 8.00 -8.55 1.62
N ASP A 19 9.26 -8.38 1.97
CA ASP A 19 9.79 -7.05 2.29
C ASP A 19 9.82 -6.20 1.00
N LYS A 20 8.79 -5.41 0.82
CA LYS A 20 8.56 -4.61 -0.39
C LYS A 20 9.56 -3.46 -0.56
N GLU A 21 10.23 -3.06 0.51
CA GLU A 21 11.18 -1.95 0.51
C GLU A 21 12.63 -2.44 0.39
N GLY A 22 12.88 -3.70 0.78
CA GLY A 22 14.18 -4.35 0.77
C GLY A 22 15.21 -3.62 1.64
N ASN A 23 16.46 -4.02 1.52
CA ASN A 23 17.58 -3.49 2.30
C ASN A 23 17.88 -1.99 2.04
N ARG A 24 17.26 -1.38 1.03
CA ARG A 24 17.41 0.04 0.71
C ARG A 24 16.35 0.91 1.35
N GLY A 25 15.29 0.33 1.95
CA GLY A 25 14.15 1.07 2.47
C GLY A 25 13.45 1.87 1.36
N ALA A 26 13.15 1.23 0.22
CA ALA A 26 12.68 1.88 -1.02
C ALA A 26 11.19 2.27 -0.97
N PHE A 27 10.70 2.76 0.17
CA PHE A 27 9.30 3.15 0.35
C PHE A 27 8.86 4.20 -0.69
N GLY A 28 7.73 3.95 -1.34
CA GLY A 28 7.20 4.79 -2.42
C GLY A 28 7.82 4.52 -3.79
N SER A 29 8.88 3.71 -3.88
CA SER A 29 9.48 3.31 -5.16
C SER A 29 8.67 2.16 -5.79
N GLY A 30 7.47 2.47 -6.27
CA GLY A 30 6.45 1.49 -6.63
C GLY A 30 6.92 0.38 -7.57
N HIS A 31 7.78 0.69 -8.56
CA HIS A 31 8.35 -0.34 -9.45
C HIS A 31 9.20 -1.38 -8.68
N VAL A 32 9.92 -0.95 -7.63
CA VAL A 32 10.70 -1.84 -6.76
C VAL A 32 9.74 -2.66 -5.91
N GLU A 33 8.79 -2.01 -5.24
CA GLU A 33 7.83 -2.67 -4.36
C GLU A 33 6.99 -3.72 -5.11
N GLY A 34 6.54 -3.40 -6.32
CA GLY A 34 5.79 -4.33 -7.17
C GLY A 34 6.62 -5.56 -7.59
N ARG A 35 7.86 -5.36 -8.05
CA ARG A 35 8.76 -6.45 -8.44
C ARG A 35 9.09 -7.35 -7.27
N GLN A 36 9.45 -6.79 -6.12
CA GLN A 36 9.74 -7.58 -4.92
C GLN A 36 8.54 -8.41 -4.46
N SER A 37 7.32 -7.89 -4.66
CA SER A 37 6.10 -8.65 -4.37
C SER A 37 5.94 -9.84 -5.31
N LEU A 38 6.16 -9.65 -6.60
CA LEU A 38 6.11 -10.70 -7.60
C LEU A 38 7.21 -11.74 -7.38
N ASP A 39 8.42 -11.30 -7.03
CA ASP A 39 9.53 -12.21 -6.68
C ASP A 39 9.28 -12.95 -5.36
N GLY A 40 8.62 -12.33 -4.40
CA GLY A 40 8.16 -13.00 -3.19
C GLY A 40 7.15 -14.12 -3.47
N ILE A 41 6.26 -13.93 -4.45
CA ILE A 41 5.37 -14.99 -4.93
C ILE A 41 6.18 -16.14 -5.57
N ARG A 42 7.14 -15.82 -6.45
CA ARG A 42 8.04 -16.81 -7.06
C ARG A 42 8.79 -17.63 -6.02
N ALA A 43 9.37 -16.95 -5.02
CA ALA A 43 10.09 -17.60 -3.94
C ALA A 43 9.19 -18.52 -3.11
N THR A 44 7.95 -18.09 -2.86
CA THR A 44 6.95 -18.90 -2.14
C THR A 44 6.57 -20.16 -2.93
N LEU A 45 6.31 -20.02 -4.23
CA LEU A 45 5.96 -21.14 -5.10
C LEU A 45 7.12 -22.12 -5.28
N ALA A 46 8.35 -21.63 -5.29
CA ALA A 46 9.57 -22.43 -5.40
C ALA A 46 10.03 -23.07 -4.08
N PHE A 47 9.36 -22.79 -2.96
CA PHE A 47 9.76 -23.34 -1.67
C PHE A 47 9.24 -24.77 -1.50
N ASP A 48 10.08 -25.74 -1.75
CA ASP A 48 9.75 -27.17 -1.83
C ASP A 48 8.95 -27.71 -0.64
N LYS A 49 9.21 -27.19 0.57
CA LYS A 49 8.49 -27.62 1.78
C LYS A 49 6.99 -27.33 1.77
N LEU A 50 6.53 -26.41 0.91
CA LEU A 50 5.12 -26.10 0.78
C LEU A 50 4.39 -27.02 -0.20
N GLY A 51 5.12 -27.77 -1.05
CA GLY A 51 4.55 -28.68 -2.03
C GLY A 51 3.62 -28.00 -3.05
N LEU A 52 3.84 -26.71 -3.33
CA LEU A 52 3.00 -25.94 -4.24
C LEU A 52 3.33 -26.23 -5.70
N SER A 53 2.30 -26.27 -6.54
CA SER A 53 2.48 -26.29 -7.99
C SER A 53 2.83 -24.87 -8.49
N LYS A 54 3.58 -24.80 -9.61
CA LYS A 54 3.81 -23.55 -10.33
C LYS A 54 2.52 -22.89 -10.83
N ASP A 55 1.47 -23.69 -11.04
CA ASP A 55 0.15 -23.23 -11.49
C ASP A 55 -0.79 -22.90 -10.33
N THR A 56 -0.27 -22.89 -9.09
CA THR A 56 -1.05 -22.51 -7.90
C THR A 56 -1.67 -21.11 -8.08
N ARG A 57 -2.96 -21.01 -7.81
CA ARG A 57 -3.66 -19.72 -7.85
C ARG A 57 -3.13 -18.80 -6.77
N VAL A 58 -2.83 -17.57 -7.16
CA VAL A 58 -2.31 -16.51 -6.28
C VAL A 58 -3.23 -15.32 -6.35
N ALA A 59 -3.43 -14.63 -5.22
CA ALA A 59 -4.11 -13.33 -5.18
C ALA A 59 -3.35 -12.39 -4.25
N GLY A 60 -3.40 -11.09 -4.56
CA GLY A 60 -2.78 -10.05 -3.75
C GLY A 60 -3.80 -9.19 -3.03
N HIS A 61 -3.50 -8.80 -1.78
CA HIS A 61 -4.33 -7.89 -0.99
C HIS A 61 -3.47 -6.92 -0.19
N GLY A 62 -3.77 -5.61 -0.27
CA GLY A 62 -3.02 -4.59 0.45
C GLY A 62 -3.78 -3.29 0.67
N TYR A 63 -3.35 -2.51 1.66
CA TYR A 63 -3.92 -1.20 1.98
C TYR A 63 -2.82 -0.16 2.18
N SER A 64 -3.05 1.10 1.79
CA SER A 64 -2.10 2.21 1.95
C SER A 64 -0.74 1.91 1.32
N GLY A 65 0.36 1.85 2.10
CA GLY A 65 1.66 1.38 1.61
C GLY A 65 1.60 -0.03 0.99
N GLY A 66 0.76 -0.93 1.52
CA GLY A 66 0.46 -2.21 0.88
C GLY A 66 -0.38 -2.04 -0.40
N GLY A 67 -1.17 -0.98 -0.51
CA GLY A 67 -1.88 -0.59 -1.73
C GLY A 67 -0.93 -0.14 -2.83
N ILE A 68 0.17 0.59 -2.50
CA ILE A 68 1.26 0.89 -3.46
C ILE A 68 1.84 -0.41 -4.00
N GLN A 69 2.22 -1.29 -3.10
CA GLN A 69 2.82 -2.60 -3.41
C GLN A 69 1.94 -3.43 -4.34
N ILE A 70 0.67 -3.62 -3.98
CA ILE A 70 -0.28 -4.44 -4.75
C ILE A 70 -0.65 -3.76 -6.07
N GLY A 71 -0.88 -2.46 -6.09
CA GLY A 71 -1.16 -1.71 -7.32
C GLY A 71 -0.02 -1.83 -8.34
N TRP A 72 1.23 -1.70 -7.90
CA TRP A 72 2.40 -1.88 -8.78
C TRP A 72 2.68 -3.35 -9.12
N ALA A 73 2.43 -4.30 -8.23
CA ALA A 73 2.51 -5.73 -8.57
C ALA A 73 1.50 -6.08 -9.66
N ALA A 74 0.26 -5.61 -9.55
CA ALA A 74 -0.77 -5.77 -10.56
C ALA A 74 -0.37 -5.15 -11.90
N SER A 75 0.15 -3.91 -11.87
CA SER A 75 0.60 -3.17 -13.05
C SER A 75 1.76 -3.84 -13.78
N LEU A 76 2.70 -4.41 -13.04
CA LEU A 76 3.95 -4.99 -13.61
C LEU A 76 3.83 -6.46 -13.94
N LYS A 77 2.82 -7.18 -13.43
CA LYS A 77 2.69 -8.64 -13.54
C LYS A 77 2.76 -9.11 -14.99
N LYS A 78 2.04 -8.47 -15.89
CA LYS A 78 1.98 -8.85 -17.32
C LYS A 78 3.36 -8.85 -17.99
N THR A 79 4.21 -7.88 -17.64
CA THR A 79 5.52 -7.69 -18.27
C THR A 79 6.67 -8.34 -17.50
N TYR A 80 6.56 -8.39 -16.16
CA TYR A 80 7.64 -8.85 -15.29
C TYR A 80 7.50 -10.29 -14.83
N ALA A 81 6.28 -10.77 -14.60
CA ALA A 81 5.98 -12.11 -14.07
C ALA A 81 4.77 -12.76 -14.77
N PRO A 82 4.79 -12.85 -16.13
CA PRO A 82 3.66 -13.38 -16.89
C PRO A 82 3.30 -14.83 -16.55
N GLU A 83 4.26 -15.60 -16.05
CA GLU A 83 4.10 -17.00 -15.67
C GLU A 83 3.28 -17.22 -14.41
N LEU A 84 3.09 -16.18 -13.57
CA LEU A 84 2.36 -16.34 -12.32
C LEU A 84 0.84 -16.42 -12.58
N ASN A 85 0.21 -17.45 -12.02
CA ASN A 85 -1.24 -17.63 -12.09
C ASN A 85 -1.96 -16.73 -11.07
N VAL A 86 -1.94 -15.43 -11.31
CA VAL A 86 -2.64 -14.47 -10.44
C VAL A 86 -4.09 -14.35 -10.87
N VAL A 87 -5.00 -14.64 -9.94
CA VAL A 87 -6.45 -14.69 -10.18
C VAL A 87 -7.19 -13.42 -9.71
N GLY A 88 -6.52 -12.52 -9.01
CA GLY A 88 -7.10 -11.23 -8.61
C GLY A 88 -6.23 -10.42 -7.65
N TRP A 89 -6.48 -9.14 -7.65
CA TRP A 89 -5.80 -8.15 -6.82
C TRP A 89 -6.83 -7.30 -6.06
N SER A 90 -6.57 -7.00 -4.80
CA SER A 90 -7.38 -6.06 -4.02
C SER A 90 -6.49 -5.03 -3.34
N ALA A 91 -6.70 -3.75 -3.64
CA ALA A 91 -5.96 -2.66 -3.04
C ALA A 91 -6.91 -1.57 -2.51
N GLY A 92 -6.62 -1.08 -1.31
CA GLY A 92 -7.39 0.00 -0.70
C GLY A 92 -6.52 1.17 -0.26
N GLY A 93 -7.10 2.37 -0.16
CA GLY A 93 -6.40 3.58 0.27
C GLY A 93 -5.11 3.83 -0.51
N VAL A 94 -5.14 3.70 -1.83
CA VAL A 94 -3.95 3.59 -2.68
C VAL A 94 -3.30 4.93 -2.96
N PRO A 95 -2.05 5.19 -2.53
CA PRO A 95 -1.28 6.34 -2.98
C PRO A 95 -0.82 6.18 -4.44
N SER A 96 -1.74 6.28 -5.39
CA SER A 96 -1.48 6.04 -6.81
C SER A 96 -0.74 7.18 -7.52
N ASN A 97 -0.67 8.37 -6.90
CA ASN A 97 0.08 9.54 -7.36
C ASN A 97 0.81 10.17 -6.18
N LEU A 98 2.13 10.07 -6.17
CA LEU A 98 2.96 10.53 -5.06
C LEU A 98 3.02 12.06 -4.96
N THR A 99 2.96 12.79 -6.07
CA THR A 99 2.90 14.26 -6.05
C THR A 99 1.65 14.73 -5.31
N ALA A 100 0.48 14.24 -5.73
CA ALA A 100 -0.78 14.59 -5.11
C ALA A 100 -0.86 14.14 -3.63
N LEU A 101 -0.22 13.02 -3.29
CA LEU A 101 -0.06 12.58 -1.90
C LEU A 101 0.73 13.59 -1.09
N ILE A 102 1.95 13.95 -1.55
CA ILE A 102 2.86 14.86 -0.85
C ILE A 102 2.19 16.22 -0.62
N GLU A 103 1.57 16.78 -1.66
CA GLU A 103 0.84 18.05 -1.56
C GLU A 103 -0.29 18.00 -0.53
N LYS A 104 -1.00 16.88 -0.46
CA LYS A 104 -2.13 16.70 0.45
C LYS A 104 -1.71 16.56 1.91
N ILE A 105 -0.67 15.78 2.18
CA ILE A 105 -0.31 15.45 3.57
C ILE A 105 0.77 16.35 4.16
N ASN A 106 1.42 17.21 3.37
CA ASN A 106 2.39 18.16 3.89
C ASN A 106 1.73 19.09 4.94
N GLY A 107 2.37 19.26 6.08
CA GLY A 107 1.82 20.04 7.20
C GLY A 107 0.63 19.40 7.94
N SER A 108 0.25 18.18 7.61
CA SER A 108 -0.84 17.43 8.25
C SER A 108 -0.31 16.50 9.37
N PRO A 109 -1.20 15.83 10.11
CA PRO A 109 -0.79 14.76 11.03
C PRO A 109 0.01 13.62 10.36
N PHE A 110 -0.13 13.45 9.05
CA PHE A 110 0.51 12.41 8.26
C PHE A 110 1.78 12.88 7.51
N ALA A 111 2.25 14.09 7.79
CA ALA A 111 3.40 14.70 7.11
C ALA A 111 4.66 13.82 7.15
N GLY A 112 4.81 12.97 8.18
CA GLY A 112 5.93 12.03 8.27
C GLY A 112 6.05 11.09 7.06
N PHE A 113 4.97 10.79 6.35
CA PHE A 113 5.05 9.99 5.13
C PHE A 113 5.67 10.75 3.94
N VAL A 114 5.70 12.08 3.96
CA VAL A 114 6.44 12.86 2.96
C VAL A 114 7.92 12.53 3.04
N VAL A 115 8.53 12.69 4.21
CA VAL A 115 9.97 12.44 4.38
C VAL A 115 10.31 10.96 4.21
N ALA A 116 9.42 10.05 4.62
CA ALA A 116 9.59 8.62 4.36
C ALA A 116 9.62 8.30 2.86
N GLY A 117 8.69 8.85 2.08
CA GLY A 117 8.66 8.71 0.63
C GLY A 117 9.89 9.33 -0.05
N LEU A 118 10.26 10.56 0.31
CA LEU A 118 11.47 11.22 -0.22
C LEU A 118 12.73 10.40 0.06
N THR A 119 12.86 9.83 1.27
CA THR A 119 13.98 8.96 1.64
C THR A 119 13.99 7.69 0.79
N GLY A 120 12.83 7.03 0.63
CA GLY A 120 12.70 5.79 -0.12
C GLY A 120 13.00 5.98 -1.61
N VAL A 121 12.46 7.03 -2.26
CA VAL A 121 12.74 7.28 -3.68
C VAL A 121 14.20 7.69 -3.90
N SER A 122 14.80 8.48 -2.99
CA SER A 122 16.21 8.85 -3.08
C SER A 122 17.15 7.66 -2.97
N SER A 123 16.74 6.61 -2.24
CA SER A 123 17.52 5.37 -2.13
C SER A 123 17.55 4.55 -3.44
N THR A 124 16.58 4.80 -4.32
CA THR A 124 16.36 4.05 -5.56
C THR A 124 16.82 4.82 -6.80
N TYR A 125 16.73 6.16 -6.78
CA TYR A 125 17.04 7.06 -7.89
C TYR A 125 18.21 7.97 -7.53
N PRO A 126 19.45 7.59 -7.92
CA PRO A 126 20.68 8.35 -7.55
C PRO A 126 20.64 9.81 -8.00
N GLU A 127 20.07 10.10 -9.17
CA GLU A 127 19.93 11.44 -9.71
C GLU A 127 19.01 12.33 -8.87
N VAL A 128 17.96 11.74 -8.31
CA VAL A 128 17.04 12.43 -7.39
C VAL A 128 17.73 12.68 -6.05
N LYS A 129 18.48 11.70 -5.55
CA LYS A 129 19.27 11.87 -4.33
C LYS A 129 20.28 13.01 -4.46
N GLU A 130 21.07 13.03 -5.55
CA GLU A 130 22.04 14.07 -5.81
C GLU A 130 21.40 15.47 -5.87
N TYR A 131 20.23 15.58 -6.48
CA TYR A 131 19.49 16.83 -6.51
C TYR A 131 19.00 17.25 -5.11
N MET A 132 18.41 16.32 -4.34
CA MET A 132 17.93 16.59 -2.97
C MET A 132 19.09 17.04 -2.06
N GLU A 133 20.28 16.44 -2.17
CA GLU A 133 21.47 16.83 -1.40
C GLU A 133 21.91 18.29 -1.70
N LYS A 134 21.66 18.80 -2.91
CA LYS A 134 21.96 20.20 -3.28
C LYS A 134 20.94 21.19 -2.72
N VAL A 135 19.64 20.82 -2.73
CA VAL A 135 18.56 21.78 -2.45
C VAL A 135 17.99 21.67 -1.03
N PHE A 136 18.18 20.57 -0.34
CA PHE A 136 17.78 20.47 1.06
C PHE A 136 18.81 21.12 1.98
N THR A 137 18.33 21.57 3.12
CA THR A 137 19.18 22.12 4.17
C THR A 137 19.90 20.98 4.92
N LYS A 138 20.84 21.32 5.80
CA LYS A 138 21.44 20.34 6.70
C LYS A 138 20.37 19.63 7.55
N GLN A 139 19.42 20.40 8.09
CA GLN A 139 18.31 19.85 8.86
C GLN A 139 17.43 18.94 8.00
N GLY A 140 17.12 19.34 6.76
CA GLY A 140 16.33 18.52 5.84
C GLY A 140 16.99 17.17 5.53
N LEU A 141 18.31 17.15 5.35
CA LEU A 141 19.07 15.91 5.14
C LEU A 141 19.11 15.04 6.41
N GLU A 142 19.24 15.65 7.59
CA GLU A 142 19.15 14.94 8.89
C GLU A 142 17.75 14.35 9.10
N ASP A 143 16.69 15.07 8.74
CA ASP A 143 15.32 14.58 8.82
C ASP A 143 15.10 13.35 7.90
N MET A 144 15.75 13.30 6.73
CA MET A 144 15.70 12.14 5.83
C MET A 144 16.44 10.90 6.36
N GLU A 145 17.33 11.03 7.33
CA GLU A 145 17.98 9.87 7.97
C GLU A 145 17.08 9.19 9.00
N PHE A 146 16.05 9.88 9.49
CA PHE A 146 15.17 9.35 10.53
C PHE A 146 14.33 8.13 10.05
N PRO A 147 13.68 8.16 8.87
CA PRO A 147 12.90 7.01 8.37
C PRO A 147 13.70 5.73 8.19
N LYS A 148 15.01 5.82 8.01
CA LYS A 148 15.90 4.64 7.89
C LYS A 148 16.05 3.85 9.19
N LYS A 149 15.69 4.44 10.33
CA LYS A 149 15.94 3.88 11.68
C LYS A 149 14.66 3.57 12.46
N PHE A 150 13.52 4.12 12.02
CA PHE A 150 12.26 4.05 12.77
C PHE A 150 11.13 3.57 11.87
N CYS A 151 10.19 2.84 12.46
CA CYS A 151 8.98 2.40 11.77
C CYS A 151 7.94 3.52 11.67
N SER A 152 6.90 3.29 10.85
CA SER A 152 5.89 4.28 10.47
C SER A 152 5.30 5.09 11.64
N THR A 153 4.98 4.44 12.76
CA THR A 153 4.44 5.14 13.94
C THR A 153 5.43 6.17 14.48
N GLY A 154 6.70 5.81 14.61
CA GLY A 154 7.74 6.73 15.07
C GLY A 154 7.96 7.90 14.10
N ILE A 155 7.90 7.62 12.79
CA ILE A 155 8.04 8.64 11.75
C ILE A 155 6.87 9.63 11.80
N VAL A 156 5.63 9.14 11.87
CA VAL A 156 4.44 9.99 11.96
C VAL A 156 4.49 10.85 13.21
N LEU A 157 4.78 10.28 14.38
CA LEU A 157 4.85 11.04 15.63
C LEU A 157 5.98 12.09 15.64
N ARG A 158 7.12 11.79 15.02
CA ARG A 158 8.26 12.72 14.94
C ARG A 158 7.96 13.95 14.09
N PHE A 159 7.17 13.77 13.02
CA PHE A 159 6.94 14.78 12.02
C PHE A 159 5.48 15.24 11.92
N LEU A 160 4.72 15.13 13.02
CA LEU A 160 3.35 15.69 13.08
C LEU A 160 3.35 17.16 12.65
N PHE A 161 2.51 17.50 11.70
CA PHE A 161 2.31 18.86 11.17
C PHE A 161 3.59 19.53 10.61
N LYS A 162 4.65 18.77 10.34
CA LYS A 162 5.87 19.33 9.74
C LYS A 162 5.58 19.76 8.31
N ASP A 163 5.99 21.00 8.01
CA ASP A 163 5.99 21.53 6.64
C ASP A 163 7.33 21.23 5.97
N PHE A 164 7.34 20.29 5.03
CA PHE A 164 8.51 19.93 4.24
C PHE A 164 8.77 20.85 3.05
N PHE A 165 7.94 21.89 2.87
CA PHE A 165 8.18 22.98 1.93
C PHE A 165 8.81 24.19 2.62
N ALA A 166 8.90 24.20 3.92
CA ALA A 166 9.49 25.27 4.70
C ALA A 166 11.01 25.40 4.47
N LYS A 167 11.54 26.60 4.71
CA LYS A 167 12.95 26.93 4.47
C LYS A 167 13.94 26.22 5.39
N ASP A 168 13.49 25.68 6.50
CA ASP A 168 14.31 24.85 7.39
C ASP A 168 14.52 23.45 6.83
N PHE A 169 13.67 22.97 5.93
CA PHE A 169 13.83 21.68 5.21
C PHE A 169 14.41 21.89 3.80
N SER A 170 13.80 22.77 2.99
CA SER A 170 14.17 22.97 1.59
C SER A 170 14.56 24.43 1.30
N LYS A 171 15.74 24.65 0.70
CA LYS A 171 16.21 25.98 0.26
C LYS A 171 15.34 26.56 -0.86
N VAL A 172 14.62 25.70 -1.57
CA VAL A 172 13.80 26.06 -2.75
C VAL A 172 12.29 25.96 -2.52
N GLY A 173 11.87 25.68 -1.29
CA GLY A 173 10.45 25.47 -0.95
C GLY A 173 9.91 24.20 -1.61
N ASP A 174 8.65 24.25 -2.06
CA ASP A 174 7.95 23.17 -2.78
C ASP A 174 8.47 22.93 -4.19
N ARG A 175 9.23 23.86 -4.77
CA ARG A 175 9.75 23.78 -6.14
C ARG A 175 10.57 22.51 -6.41
N TYR A 176 11.15 21.89 -5.36
CA TYR A 176 11.90 20.63 -5.54
C TYR A 176 11.06 19.50 -6.14
N LEU A 177 9.72 19.50 -5.93
CA LEU A 177 8.81 18.49 -6.51
C LEU A 177 8.65 18.65 -8.02
N TYR A 178 8.76 19.87 -8.52
CA TYR A 178 8.45 20.22 -9.91
C TYR A 178 9.70 20.33 -10.80
N GLU A 179 10.88 20.22 -10.21
CA GLU A 179 12.12 20.14 -10.99
C GLU A 179 12.12 18.89 -11.88
N PRO A 180 12.59 18.98 -13.13
CA PRO A 180 12.47 17.89 -14.10
C PRO A 180 12.96 16.55 -13.59
N VAL A 181 14.07 16.50 -12.82
CA VAL A 181 14.62 15.24 -12.30
C VAL A 181 13.67 14.56 -11.30
N VAL A 182 13.01 15.33 -10.44
CA VAL A 182 12.06 14.81 -9.44
C VAL A 182 10.70 14.56 -10.10
N ARG A 183 10.19 15.54 -10.86
CA ARG A 183 8.90 15.43 -11.55
C ARG A 183 8.84 14.21 -12.46
N ASN A 184 9.84 14.00 -13.32
CA ASN A 184 9.85 12.87 -14.25
C ASN A 184 9.89 11.52 -13.51
N MET A 185 10.57 11.46 -12.36
CA MET A 185 10.56 10.27 -11.50
C MET A 185 9.17 10.05 -10.88
N LEU A 186 8.54 11.10 -10.31
CA LEU A 186 7.20 11.02 -9.73
C LEU A 186 6.13 10.65 -10.78
N GLU A 187 6.25 11.17 -12.00
CA GLU A 187 5.39 10.80 -13.13
C GLU A 187 5.52 9.30 -13.47
N LYS A 188 6.74 8.76 -13.52
CA LYS A 188 6.99 7.32 -13.72
C LYS A 188 6.43 6.46 -12.59
N LEU A 189 6.33 7.00 -11.37
CA LEU A 189 5.78 6.34 -10.19
C LEU A 189 4.28 6.64 -10.00
N THR A 190 3.62 7.26 -10.97
CA THR A 190 2.17 7.46 -10.97
C THR A 190 1.50 6.31 -11.70
N MET A 191 0.59 5.60 -11.00
CA MET A 191 -0.13 4.46 -11.59
C MET A 191 -1.08 4.92 -12.70
N GLY A 192 -1.22 4.11 -13.73
CA GLY A 192 -2.12 4.37 -14.86
C GLY A 192 -1.59 5.37 -15.88
N THR A 193 -0.35 5.85 -15.78
CA THR A 193 0.24 6.76 -16.77
C THR A 193 0.91 6.04 -17.95
N ASN A 194 1.28 4.77 -17.76
CA ASN A 194 1.90 3.95 -18.79
C ASN A 194 0.97 2.79 -19.15
N PRO A 195 0.50 2.69 -20.42
CA PRO A 195 -0.38 1.61 -20.88
C PRO A 195 0.19 0.20 -20.72
N ASP A 196 1.53 0.05 -20.79
CA ASP A 196 2.19 -1.24 -20.58
C ASP A 196 2.03 -1.77 -19.15
N TYR A 197 1.67 -0.88 -18.22
CA TYR A 197 1.49 -1.18 -16.80
C TYR A 197 0.00 -1.26 -16.41
N THR A 198 -0.77 -1.93 -17.25
CA THR A 198 -2.20 -2.19 -17.03
C THR A 198 -2.41 -3.59 -16.45
N PRO A 199 -3.14 -3.73 -15.34
CA PRO A 199 -3.42 -5.04 -14.76
C PRO A 199 -4.08 -6.01 -15.75
N ASP A 200 -3.56 -7.23 -15.85
CA ASP A 200 -4.08 -8.31 -16.69
C ASP A 200 -4.96 -9.32 -15.91
N ALA A 201 -5.03 -9.18 -14.60
CA ALA A 201 -5.93 -9.93 -13.72
C ALA A 201 -6.95 -8.98 -13.05
N PRO A 202 -8.14 -9.48 -12.68
CA PRO A 202 -9.18 -8.65 -12.06
C PRO A 202 -8.67 -7.88 -10.84
N MET A 203 -9.06 -6.61 -10.74
CA MET A 203 -8.63 -5.68 -9.69
C MET A 203 -9.83 -5.10 -8.95
N LEU A 204 -9.80 -5.18 -7.62
CA LEU A 204 -10.67 -4.43 -6.72
C LEU A 204 -9.91 -3.24 -6.16
N LEU A 205 -10.42 -2.04 -6.39
CA LEU A 205 -9.97 -0.81 -5.72
C LEU A 205 -11.01 -0.38 -4.68
N MET A 206 -10.59 -0.10 -3.46
CA MET A 206 -11.44 0.40 -2.39
C MET A 206 -10.90 1.73 -1.87
N GLN A 207 -11.65 2.82 -2.07
CA GLN A 207 -11.16 4.17 -1.77
C GLN A 207 -12.21 4.99 -1.03
N ALA A 208 -11.83 5.60 0.10
CA ALA A 208 -12.68 6.56 0.77
C ALA A 208 -12.72 7.89 -0.04
N LYS A 209 -13.92 8.46 -0.16
CA LYS A 209 -14.08 9.76 -0.83
C LYS A 209 -13.34 10.88 -0.08
N ASN A 210 -13.33 10.79 1.24
CA ASN A 210 -12.72 11.78 2.14
C ASN A 210 -11.37 11.30 2.72
N ASP A 211 -10.67 10.40 2.02
CA ASP A 211 -9.35 9.91 2.44
C ASP A 211 -8.39 11.08 2.68
N GLU A 212 -7.92 11.23 3.91
CA GLU A 212 -7.07 12.34 4.34
C GLU A 212 -5.59 12.16 3.96
N VAL A 213 -5.23 10.98 3.44
CA VAL A 213 -3.87 10.63 3.02
C VAL A 213 -3.80 10.42 1.51
N ALA A 214 -4.48 9.42 0.99
CA ALA A 214 -4.45 9.06 -0.43
C ALA A 214 -5.58 9.77 -1.19
N PRO A 215 -5.29 10.77 -2.06
CA PRO A 215 -6.32 11.53 -2.76
C PRO A 215 -7.23 10.64 -3.61
N TYR A 216 -8.54 10.69 -3.36
CA TYR A 216 -9.55 9.94 -4.12
C TYR A 216 -9.44 10.17 -5.64
N GLU A 217 -9.25 11.44 -6.05
CA GLU A 217 -9.19 11.80 -7.47
C GLU A 217 -7.98 11.17 -8.20
N ALA A 218 -6.89 10.91 -7.48
CA ALA A 218 -5.73 10.20 -8.04
C ALA A 218 -6.08 8.73 -8.33
N VAL A 219 -6.74 8.07 -7.38
CA VAL A 219 -7.20 6.67 -7.56
C VAL A 219 -8.25 6.58 -8.66
N LYS A 220 -9.17 7.55 -8.73
CA LYS A 220 -10.18 7.60 -9.80
C LYS A 220 -9.55 7.75 -11.18
N LYS A 221 -8.53 8.61 -11.32
CA LYS A 221 -7.79 8.74 -12.58
C LYS A 221 -7.07 7.44 -12.96
N THR A 222 -6.48 6.76 -11.98
CA THR A 222 -5.83 5.45 -12.20
C THR A 222 -6.85 4.41 -12.67
N TYR A 223 -8.01 4.34 -12.02
CA TYR A 223 -9.13 3.48 -12.42
C TYR A 223 -9.57 3.77 -13.86
N ASP A 224 -9.82 5.04 -14.18
CA ASP A 224 -10.28 5.45 -15.52
C ASP A 224 -9.26 5.08 -16.61
N SER A 225 -7.96 5.31 -16.33
CA SER A 225 -6.90 4.96 -17.26
C SER A 225 -6.80 3.45 -17.48
N TRP A 226 -6.77 2.65 -16.43
CA TRP A 226 -6.74 1.19 -16.57
C TRP A 226 -7.96 0.64 -17.31
N CYS A 227 -9.14 1.25 -17.08
CA CYS A 227 -10.35 0.88 -17.80
C CYS A 227 -10.27 1.20 -19.30
N GLN A 228 -9.70 2.35 -19.68
CA GLN A 228 -9.46 2.71 -21.07
C GLN A 228 -8.53 1.74 -21.78
N GLU A 229 -7.56 1.19 -21.07
CA GLU A 229 -6.62 0.18 -21.55
C GLU A 229 -7.17 -1.26 -21.45
N GLY A 230 -8.46 -1.43 -21.13
CA GLY A 230 -9.15 -2.72 -21.15
C GLY A 230 -8.94 -3.59 -19.91
N ALA A 231 -8.45 -3.06 -18.81
CA ALA A 231 -8.38 -3.80 -17.55
C ALA A 231 -9.78 -4.10 -17.00
N GLN A 232 -9.86 -5.13 -16.18
CA GLN A 232 -11.05 -5.50 -15.43
C GLN A 232 -10.95 -4.96 -14.00
N VAL A 233 -11.56 -3.80 -13.74
CA VAL A 233 -11.41 -3.10 -12.45
C VAL A 233 -12.76 -2.78 -11.84
N HIS A 234 -12.91 -3.13 -10.57
CA HIS A 234 -14.06 -2.73 -9.76
C HIS A 234 -13.61 -1.66 -8.75
N LEU A 235 -14.12 -0.44 -8.88
CA LEU A 235 -13.89 0.65 -7.93
C LEU A 235 -15.04 0.75 -6.95
N VAL A 236 -14.75 0.53 -5.69
CA VAL A 236 -15.69 0.73 -4.56
C VAL A 236 -15.34 2.03 -3.85
N THR A 237 -16.24 2.99 -3.91
CA THR A 237 -16.10 4.29 -3.25
C THR A 237 -16.85 4.27 -1.91
N LEU A 238 -16.10 4.44 -0.81
CA LEU A 238 -16.69 4.59 0.52
C LEU A 238 -17.03 6.08 0.73
N ASN A 239 -18.31 6.39 0.73
CA ASN A 239 -18.82 7.77 0.76
C ASN A 239 -19.49 8.13 2.11
N ASN A 240 -19.16 7.44 3.18
CA ASN A 240 -19.59 7.80 4.53
C ASN A 240 -18.72 8.95 5.05
N PRO A 241 -19.26 9.98 5.70
CA PRO A 241 -18.50 11.09 6.29
C PRO A 241 -17.40 10.65 7.28
N LEU A 242 -17.55 9.49 7.91
CA LEU A 242 -16.57 8.90 8.84
C LEU A 242 -15.51 8.03 8.14
N SER A 243 -15.63 7.82 6.83
CA SER A 243 -14.68 7.05 6.04
C SER A 243 -13.49 7.93 5.66
N GLY A 244 -12.44 7.85 6.46
CA GLY A 244 -11.12 8.40 6.17
C GLY A 244 -10.11 7.28 5.91
N HIS A 245 -8.84 7.60 5.76
CA HIS A 245 -7.77 6.65 5.48
C HIS A 245 -7.66 5.57 6.57
N ALA A 246 -7.56 6.00 7.83
CA ALA A 246 -7.38 5.09 8.96
C ALA A 246 -8.60 4.18 9.19
N SER A 247 -9.81 4.75 9.18
CA SER A 247 -11.04 3.98 9.40
C SER A 247 -11.31 2.99 8.26
N THR A 248 -11.03 3.39 7.02
CA THR A 248 -11.19 2.52 5.85
C THR A 248 -10.20 1.37 5.84
N THR A 249 -9.03 1.49 6.47
CA THR A 249 -8.10 0.35 6.65
C THR A 249 -8.81 -0.85 7.29
N VAL A 250 -9.61 -0.59 8.33
CA VAL A 250 -10.34 -1.65 9.04
C VAL A 250 -11.54 -2.14 8.22
N THR A 251 -12.35 -1.22 7.73
CA THR A 251 -13.63 -1.55 7.07
C THR A 251 -13.47 -2.14 5.67
N SER A 252 -12.33 -1.90 4.98
CA SER A 252 -12.05 -2.47 3.66
C SER A 252 -11.26 -3.78 3.71
N SER A 253 -10.60 -4.09 4.82
CA SER A 253 -9.73 -5.28 4.91
C SER A 253 -10.49 -6.57 4.71
N VAL A 254 -11.64 -6.73 5.36
CA VAL A 254 -12.47 -7.93 5.25
C VAL A 254 -13.12 -8.05 3.87
N PRO A 255 -13.87 -7.05 3.35
CA PRO A 255 -14.42 -7.13 1.99
C PRO A 255 -13.36 -7.37 0.91
N GLY A 256 -12.20 -6.72 1.04
CA GLY A 256 -11.08 -6.92 0.13
C GLY A 256 -10.55 -8.34 0.15
N PHE A 257 -10.41 -8.94 1.34
CA PHE A 257 -10.00 -10.34 1.49
C PHE A 257 -11.06 -11.29 0.94
N LEU A 258 -12.34 -11.09 1.28
CA LEU A 258 -13.44 -11.93 0.78
C LEU A 258 -13.50 -11.92 -0.75
N TRP A 259 -13.26 -10.77 -1.34
CA TRP A 259 -13.21 -10.64 -2.79
C TRP A 259 -12.07 -11.47 -3.40
N VAL A 260 -10.83 -11.39 -2.88
CA VAL A 260 -9.72 -12.22 -3.40
C VAL A 260 -9.91 -13.70 -3.07
N ARG A 261 -10.50 -14.05 -1.94
CA ARG A 261 -10.89 -15.43 -1.59
C ARG A 261 -11.80 -16.04 -2.66
N ASP A 262 -12.80 -15.32 -3.09
CA ASP A 262 -13.71 -15.76 -4.15
C ASP A 262 -12.94 -16.05 -5.46
N ARG A 263 -11.94 -15.23 -5.79
CA ARG A 263 -11.07 -15.48 -6.96
C ARG A 263 -10.23 -16.73 -6.77
N LEU A 264 -9.63 -16.91 -5.60
CA LEU A 264 -8.87 -18.13 -5.28
C LEU A 264 -9.73 -19.39 -5.36
N GLN A 265 -11.01 -19.32 -4.99
CA GLN A 265 -12.00 -20.39 -5.11
C GLN A 265 -12.52 -20.58 -6.54
N GLY A 266 -12.10 -19.77 -7.51
CA GLY A 266 -12.48 -19.88 -8.91
C GLY A 266 -13.78 -19.18 -9.27
N LYS A 267 -14.38 -18.39 -8.41
CA LYS A 267 -15.51 -17.55 -8.77
C LYS A 267 -15.02 -16.42 -9.68
N PRO A 268 -15.62 -16.19 -10.86
CA PRO A 268 -15.20 -15.12 -11.76
C PRO A 268 -15.49 -13.74 -11.15
N ALA A 269 -14.66 -12.76 -11.47
CA ALA A 269 -15.02 -11.36 -11.26
C ALA A 269 -15.99 -10.91 -12.34
N GLU A 270 -16.75 -9.87 -12.07
CA GLU A 270 -17.60 -9.22 -13.06
C GLU A 270 -16.71 -8.63 -14.17
N SER A 271 -17.11 -8.86 -15.43
CA SER A 271 -16.29 -8.48 -16.59
C SER A 271 -16.34 -6.97 -16.85
N GLY A 272 -15.19 -6.39 -17.25
CA GLY A 272 -15.06 -4.97 -17.53
C GLY A 272 -14.84 -4.11 -16.29
N CYS A 273 -15.19 -2.84 -16.41
CA CYS A 273 -15.02 -1.87 -15.31
C CYS A 273 -16.37 -1.52 -14.68
N HIS A 274 -16.37 -1.53 -13.36
CA HIS A 274 -17.55 -1.20 -12.55
C HIS A 274 -17.20 -0.21 -11.46
N GLU A 275 -18.07 0.77 -11.24
CA GLU A 275 -17.94 1.75 -10.15
C GLU A 275 -19.15 1.69 -9.23
N ASN A 276 -18.91 1.38 -7.95
CA ASN A 276 -19.93 1.47 -6.90
C ASN A 276 -19.68 2.72 -6.05
N LYS A 277 -20.52 3.77 -6.24
CA LYS A 277 -20.34 5.09 -5.64
C LYS A 277 -20.89 5.26 -4.23
N ASN A 278 -21.66 4.33 -3.76
CA ASN A 278 -22.37 4.44 -2.47
C ASN A 278 -22.23 3.17 -1.65
N PHE A 279 -21.02 2.61 -1.62
CA PHE A 279 -20.77 1.52 -0.71
C PHE A 279 -20.77 2.08 0.71
N ASP A 280 -21.96 2.09 1.31
CA ASP A 280 -22.08 2.18 2.75
C ASP A 280 -21.63 0.82 3.28
N VAL A 281 -20.51 0.81 3.99
CA VAL A 281 -20.19 -0.32 4.88
C VAL A 281 -21.16 -0.22 6.04
N GLY A 282 -22.45 -0.23 5.73
CA GLY A 282 -23.49 -0.52 6.68
C GLY A 282 -23.11 -1.86 7.24
N ILE A 283 -22.78 -1.87 8.52
CA ILE A 283 -22.49 -3.02 9.32
C ILE A 283 -23.56 -4.08 8.96
N ASN A 284 -23.26 -4.91 7.96
CA ASN A 284 -24.10 -6.06 7.68
C ASN A 284 -23.90 -7.01 8.85
N THR A 285 -24.76 -6.87 9.85
CA THR A 285 -24.70 -7.61 11.11
C THR A 285 -24.72 -9.13 10.92
N ASN A 286 -25.12 -9.62 9.74
CA ASN A 286 -25.08 -11.05 9.41
C ASN A 286 -23.72 -11.52 8.86
N ALA A 287 -22.91 -10.61 8.28
CA ALA A 287 -21.48 -10.87 7.97
C ALA A 287 -20.58 -10.66 9.20
N LEU A 288 -21.07 -9.95 10.21
CA LEU A 288 -20.35 -9.59 11.44
C LEU A 288 -20.09 -10.76 12.40
N GLY A 289 -20.73 -11.88 12.27
CA GLY A 289 -20.59 -12.97 13.25
C GLY A 289 -19.16 -13.51 13.36
N GLU A 290 -18.53 -13.84 12.25
CA GLU A 290 -17.13 -14.31 12.20
C GLU A 290 -16.14 -13.19 11.88
N ASP A 291 -16.55 -12.23 11.03
CA ASP A 291 -15.72 -11.09 10.63
C ASP A 291 -15.46 -10.12 11.79
N PHE A 292 -16.41 -9.97 12.73
CA PHE A 292 -16.23 -9.15 13.94
C PHE A 292 -15.15 -9.70 14.87
N LYS A 293 -14.98 -11.03 14.94
CA LYS A 293 -13.88 -11.64 15.70
C LYS A 293 -12.53 -11.30 15.08
N GLY A 294 -12.42 -11.25 13.75
CA GLY A 294 -11.22 -10.81 13.06
C GLY A 294 -10.90 -9.34 13.29
N ILE A 295 -11.91 -8.46 13.23
CA ILE A 295 -11.76 -7.02 13.52
C ILE A 295 -11.43 -6.80 15.00
N LEU A 296 -12.08 -7.51 15.90
CA LEU A 296 -11.80 -7.45 17.34
C LEU A 296 -10.37 -7.92 17.64
N GLY A 297 -9.90 -8.99 16.99
CA GLY A 297 -8.52 -9.45 17.09
C GLY A 297 -7.50 -8.42 16.58
N ILE A 298 -7.82 -7.70 15.50
CA ILE A 298 -6.99 -6.59 15.00
C ILE A 298 -6.93 -5.46 16.05
N LEU A 299 -8.06 -5.07 16.61
CA LEU A 299 -8.15 -4.04 17.66
C LEU A 299 -7.46 -4.48 18.95
N GLN A 300 -7.63 -5.72 19.36
CA GLN A 300 -6.96 -6.30 20.54
C GLN A 300 -5.44 -6.34 20.35
N GLY A 301 -4.97 -6.68 19.15
CA GLY A 301 -3.54 -6.61 18.83
C GLY A 301 -2.97 -5.19 18.88
N PHE A 302 -3.74 -4.18 18.46
CA PHE A 302 -3.37 -2.77 18.63
C PHE A 302 -3.36 -2.33 20.11
N LEU A 303 -4.19 -2.96 20.95
CA LEU A 303 -4.26 -2.70 22.39
C LEU A 303 -3.23 -3.51 23.21
N GLY A 304 -2.44 -4.36 22.55
CA GLY A 304 -1.38 -5.13 23.18
C GLY A 304 -1.81 -6.47 23.77
N ASP A 305 -3.01 -6.95 23.43
CA ASP A 305 -3.47 -8.28 23.82
C ASP A 305 -2.78 -9.40 23.02
N LYS A 306 -2.65 -10.58 23.62
CA LYS A 306 -2.04 -11.76 22.98
C LYS A 306 -2.90 -12.21 21.79
N ILE A 307 -2.32 -12.23 20.59
CA ILE A 307 -3.00 -12.66 19.37
C ILE A 307 -2.61 -14.10 18.96
N GLY A 308 -1.54 -14.65 19.53
CA GLY A 308 -1.07 -15.98 19.19
C GLY A 308 -0.09 -16.60 20.21
N PRO A 309 0.26 -17.89 20.04
CA PRO A 309 1.03 -18.63 21.04
C PRO A 309 2.47 -18.12 21.24
N ASN A 310 3.01 -17.31 20.33
CA ASN A 310 4.37 -16.77 20.40
C ASN A 310 4.42 -15.27 20.75
N ASP A 311 3.30 -14.65 21.09
CA ASP A 311 3.24 -13.20 21.38
C ASP A 311 3.95 -12.84 22.68
N GLU A 312 4.15 -13.80 23.60
CA GLU A 312 4.95 -13.59 24.81
C GLU A 312 6.38 -13.14 24.50
N TYR A 313 6.98 -13.72 23.44
CA TYR A 313 8.33 -13.33 23.02
C TYR A 313 8.38 -11.86 22.55
N LEU A 314 7.40 -11.40 21.81
CA LEU A 314 7.31 -10.01 21.34
C LEU A 314 7.03 -9.05 22.49
N ILE A 315 6.13 -9.40 23.40
CA ILE A 315 5.79 -8.60 24.57
C ILE A 315 7.00 -8.46 25.50
N ASP A 316 7.74 -9.54 25.74
CA ASP A 316 8.95 -9.53 26.56
C ASP A 316 10.10 -8.76 25.90
N TRP A 317 10.21 -8.84 24.57
CA TRP A 317 11.17 -8.04 23.83
C TRP A 317 10.87 -6.54 23.96
N PHE A 318 9.61 -6.11 23.82
CA PHE A 318 9.19 -4.71 24.00
C PHE A 318 9.39 -4.22 25.44
N LYS A 319 9.17 -5.07 26.46
CA LYS A 319 9.43 -4.73 27.87
C LYS A 319 10.91 -4.50 28.17
N LYS A 320 11.79 -5.20 27.48
CA LYS A 320 13.27 -5.07 27.64
C LYS A 320 13.87 -3.86 26.92
N GLN A 321 13.10 -3.18 26.06
CA GLN A 321 13.52 -1.96 25.35
C GLN A 321 13.15 -0.66 26.09
N LYS A 322 12.38 -0.76 27.18
CA LYS A 322 12.10 0.34 28.11
C LYS A 322 13.12 0.33 29.25
#